data_904a812d9abb7d480a295274607280f4
#
_entry.id   904a812d9abb7d480a295274607280f4
#
_cell.length_a   1.000
_cell.length_b   1.000
_cell.length_c   1.000
_cell.angle_alpha   90.00
_cell.angle_beta   90.00
_cell.angle_gamma   90.00
#
_symmetry.space_group_name_H-M   'P 1'
#
loop_
_entity.id
_entity.type
_entity.pdbx_description
1 polymer ?
#
loop_
_entity_poly.entity_id
_entity_poly.type
_entity_poly.pdbx_seq_one_letter_code
_entity_poly.pdbx_strand_id
1 'polypeptide(L)'
;MWKFNRDMEETPLQVAEEMKRRLEALNGKIDGLLRAEVGVNAKESASAYDAVLTADFPSWEALDAYRVHPLHVVVVEYCKVRCASRVDVDYEL
;
A
#
# COMPACT_ATOMS: atom_id res chain seq x y z
N MET A 1 -0.50 6.40 0.57
CA MET A 1 -0.58 6.42 2.05
C MET A 1 -1.99 6.08 2.50
N TRP A 2 -2.09 5.36 3.59
CA TRP A 2 -3.38 4.93 4.13
C TRP A 2 -3.53 5.31 5.58
N LYS A 3 -4.77 5.64 5.92
CA LYS A 3 -5.23 5.77 7.30
C LYS A 3 -6.30 4.69 7.51
N PHE A 4 -6.11 3.84 8.51
CA PHE A 4 -7.00 2.71 8.74
C PHE A 4 -8.05 3.03 9.79
N ASN A 5 -9.17 2.31 9.74
CA ASN A 5 -10.25 2.49 10.71
C ASN A 5 -9.79 2.15 12.12
N ARG A 6 -10.23 2.94 13.11
CA ARG A 6 -9.90 2.74 14.52
C ARG A 6 -10.98 1.98 15.29
N ASP A 7 -12.11 1.73 14.64
CA ASP A 7 -13.26 1.07 15.27
C ASP A 7 -13.36 -0.42 14.93
N MET A 8 -12.27 -0.98 14.43
CA MET A 8 -12.17 -2.41 14.13
C MET A 8 -11.50 -3.15 15.29
N GLU A 9 -11.68 -4.47 15.31
CA GLU A 9 -10.98 -5.36 16.22
C GLU A 9 -9.46 -5.30 16.02
N GLU A 10 -9.03 -5.25 14.75
CA GLU A 10 -7.62 -5.07 14.40
C GLU A 10 -7.19 -3.63 14.69
N THR A 11 -5.99 -3.45 15.25
CA THR A 11 -5.43 -2.11 15.44
C THR A 11 -4.88 -1.58 14.10
N PRO A 12 -4.79 -0.25 13.93
CA PRO A 12 -4.16 0.32 12.74
C PRO A 12 -2.73 -0.19 12.51
N LEU A 13 -1.96 -0.42 13.58
CA LEU A 13 -0.62 -0.97 13.48
C LEU A 13 -0.64 -2.40 12.91
N GLN A 14 -1.56 -3.24 13.39
CA GLN A 14 -1.70 -4.60 12.88
C GLN A 14 -2.04 -4.60 11.39
N VAL A 15 -2.95 -3.73 10.96
CA VAL A 15 -3.32 -3.60 9.55
C VAL A 15 -2.13 -3.11 8.73
N ALA A 16 -1.40 -2.10 9.23
CA ALA A 16 -0.23 -1.56 8.54
C ALA A 16 0.85 -2.62 8.33
N GLU A 17 1.12 -3.44 9.34
CA GLU A 17 2.11 -4.51 9.24
C GLU A 17 1.67 -5.61 8.28
N GLU A 18 0.40 -5.95 8.25
CA GLU A 18 -0.13 -6.93 7.29
C GLU A 18 -0.09 -6.38 5.86
N MET A 19 -0.40 -5.09 5.65
CA MET A 19 -0.26 -4.43 4.35
C MET A 19 1.19 -4.47 3.87
N LYS A 20 2.13 -4.20 4.77
CA LYS A 20 3.56 -4.27 4.47
C LYS A 20 3.93 -5.67 3.98
N ARG A 21 3.54 -6.70 4.71
CA ARG A 21 3.83 -8.08 4.36
C ARG A 21 3.27 -8.45 2.98
N ARG A 22 2.02 -8.09 2.73
CA ARG A 22 1.33 -8.44 1.49
C ARG A 22 1.88 -7.69 0.28
N LEU A 23 2.12 -6.40 0.42
CA LEU A 23 2.61 -5.58 -0.69
C LEU A 23 4.07 -5.87 -1.02
N GLU A 24 4.92 -6.04 -0.02
CA GLU A 24 6.33 -6.37 -0.26
C GLU A 24 6.50 -7.78 -0.82
N ALA A 25 5.57 -8.68 -0.54
CA ALA A 25 5.57 -10.02 -1.11
C ALA A 25 5.32 -10.02 -2.62
N LEU A 26 4.83 -8.91 -3.19
CA LEU A 26 4.62 -8.78 -4.64
C LEU A 26 5.93 -8.53 -5.39
N ASN A 27 7.01 -8.15 -4.71
CA ASN A 27 8.31 -7.98 -5.33
C ASN A 27 8.75 -9.28 -6.02
N GLY A 28 9.13 -9.15 -7.29
CA GLY A 28 9.53 -10.30 -8.11
C GLY A 28 8.39 -11.14 -8.68
N LYS A 29 7.14 -10.81 -8.38
CA LYS A 29 5.96 -11.57 -8.82
C LYS A 29 5.11 -10.86 -9.86
N ILE A 30 5.34 -9.58 -10.07
CA ILE A 30 4.59 -8.76 -11.03
C ILE A 30 5.57 -8.13 -11.99
N ASP A 31 5.43 -8.43 -13.29
CA ASP A 31 6.25 -7.82 -14.32
C ASP A 31 6.06 -6.30 -14.32
N GLY A 32 7.17 -5.56 -14.37
CA GLY A 32 7.15 -4.11 -14.36
C GLY A 32 7.18 -3.50 -12.97
N LEU A 33 6.93 -4.27 -11.92
CA LEU A 33 7.15 -3.79 -10.56
C LEU A 33 8.64 -3.92 -10.23
N LEU A 34 9.35 -2.80 -10.21
CA LEU A 34 10.78 -2.79 -9.94
C LEU A 34 11.06 -2.93 -8.44
N ARG A 35 10.27 -2.24 -7.62
CA ARG A 35 10.45 -2.26 -6.16
C ARG A 35 9.18 -1.78 -5.49
N ALA A 36 8.77 -2.46 -4.44
CA ALA A 36 7.72 -2.01 -3.55
C ALA A 36 8.23 -2.07 -2.11
N GLU A 37 8.02 -0.98 -1.37
CA GLU A 37 8.40 -0.88 0.03
C GLU A 37 7.27 -0.22 0.80
N VAL A 38 6.91 -0.76 1.95
CA VAL A 38 5.90 -0.16 2.82
C VAL A 38 6.56 0.32 4.10
N GLY A 39 6.39 1.61 4.39
CA GLY A 39 6.77 2.20 5.66
C GLY A 39 5.58 2.22 6.60
N VAL A 40 5.78 1.74 7.82
CA VAL A 40 4.77 1.77 8.88
C VAL A 40 5.06 2.99 9.75
N ASN A 41 4.03 3.79 10.03
CA ASN A 41 4.21 5.01 10.81
C ASN A 41 4.72 4.69 12.21
N ALA A 42 5.78 5.37 12.62
CA ALA A 42 6.43 5.15 13.92
C ALA A 42 6.26 6.32 14.89
N LYS A 43 5.68 7.43 14.41
CA LYS A 43 5.50 8.63 15.25
C LYS A 43 4.11 9.20 15.07
N GLU A 44 3.33 9.21 16.13
CA GLU A 44 1.99 9.77 16.10
C GLU A 44 2.01 11.29 15.96
N SER A 45 1.11 11.80 15.12
CA SER A 45 0.80 13.22 15.00
C SER A 45 -0.60 13.36 14.42
N ALA A 46 -1.19 14.54 14.53
CA ALA A 46 -2.54 14.80 14.03
C ALA A 46 -2.64 14.60 12.50
N SER A 47 -1.54 14.80 11.78
CA SER A 47 -1.49 14.69 10.31
C SER A 47 -0.91 13.37 9.80
N ALA A 48 -0.46 12.48 10.69
CA ALA A 48 0.19 11.24 10.28
C ALA A 48 -0.82 10.23 9.73
N TYR A 49 -0.46 9.59 8.61
CA TYR A 49 -1.12 8.40 8.12
C TYR A 49 -0.44 7.17 8.73
N ASP A 50 -1.08 6.00 8.59
CA ASP A 50 -0.61 4.79 9.28
C ASP A 50 0.45 4.04 8.49
N ALA A 51 0.41 4.10 7.16
CA ALA A 51 1.38 3.42 6.31
C ALA A 51 1.53 4.14 4.97
N VAL A 52 2.70 3.97 4.35
CA VAL A 52 2.99 4.50 3.02
C VAL A 52 3.60 3.42 2.14
N LEU A 53 3.11 3.31 0.91
CA LEU A 53 3.74 2.49 -0.12
C LEU A 53 4.60 3.40 -1.01
N THR A 54 5.85 3.01 -1.20
CA THR A 54 6.72 3.58 -2.23
C THR A 54 7.03 2.47 -3.23
N ALA A 55 6.69 2.69 -4.50
CA ALA A 55 6.89 1.70 -5.53
C ALA A 55 7.46 2.33 -6.79
N ASP A 56 8.33 1.61 -7.48
CA ASP A 56 9.00 2.06 -8.70
C ASP A 56 8.58 1.20 -9.89
N PHE A 57 8.31 1.86 -11.02
CA PHE A 57 7.90 1.24 -12.28
C PHE A 57 8.71 1.84 -13.43
N PRO A 58 8.98 1.08 -14.49
CA PRO A 58 9.73 1.60 -15.63
C PRO A 58 8.91 2.51 -16.56
N SER A 59 7.58 2.48 -16.43
CA SER A 59 6.68 3.23 -17.30
C SER A 59 5.32 3.40 -16.66
N TRP A 60 4.52 4.32 -17.21
CA TRP A 60 3.13 4.50 -16.79
C TRP A 60 2.29 3.26 -17.11
N GLU A 61 2.57 2.59 -18.22
CA GLU A 61 1.88 1.35 -18.61
C GLU A 61 2.12 0.25 -17.59
N ALA A 62 3.33 0.15 -17.04
CA ALA A 62 3.65 -0.82 -16.00
C ALA A 62 2.88 -0.53 -14.70
N LEU A 63 2.74 0.73 -14.33
CA LEU A 63 1.93 1.15 -13.19
C LEU A 63 0.47 0.76 -13.40
N ASP A 64 -0.08 1.06 -14.58
CA ASP A 64 -1.48 0.73 -14.89
C ASP A 64 -1.72 -0.78 -14.85
N ALA A 65 -0.79 -1.56 -15.38
CA ALA A 65 -0.87 -3.03 -15.34
C ALA A 65 -0.81 -3.57 -13.91
N TYR A 66 0.00 -2.96 -13.06
CA TYR A 66 0.09 -3.31 -11.64
C TYR A 66 -1.24 -3.11 -10.92
N ARG A 67 -1.91 -1.99 -11.20
CA ARG A 67 -3.17 -1.64 -10.53
C ARG A 67 -4.26 -2.69 -10.72
N VAL A 68 -4.30 -3.33 -11.88
CA VAL A 68 -5.32 -4.33 -12.22
C VAL A 68 -4.81 -5.77 -12.13
N HIS A 69 -3.56 -5.96 -11.73
CA HIS A 69 -2.98 -7.30 -11.61
C HIS A 69 -3.69 -8.10 -10.52
N PRO A 70 -4.06 -9.38 -10.78
CA PRO A 70 -4.80 -10.19 -9.81
C PRO A 70 -4.16 -10.26 -8.44
N LEU A 71 -2.84 -10.37 -8.36
CA LEU A 71 -2.12 -10.43 -7.08
C LEU A 71 -2.24 -9.11 -6.30
N HIS A 72 -2.27 -7.98 -7.00
CA HIS A 72 -2.48 -6.67 -6.38
C HIS A 72 -3.93 -6.47 -5.95
N VAL A 73 -4.88 -6.90 -6.78
CA VAL A 73 -6.31 -6.75 -6.50
C VAL A 73 -6.69 -7.44 -5.18
N VAL A 74 -6.10 -8.60 -4.88
CA VAL A 74 -6.32 -9.29 -3.61
C VAL A 74 -5.94 -8.39 -2.42
N VAL A 75 -4.83 -7.66 -2.53
CA VAL A 75 -4.40 -6.73 -1.47
C VAL A 75 -5.34 -5.53 -1.38
N VAL A 76 -5.80 -5.02 -2.53
CA VAL A 76 -6.78 -3.93 -2.58
C VAL A 76 -8.06 -4.32 -1.84
N GLU A 77 -8.55 -5.53 -2.05
CA GLU A 77 -9.76 -6.01 -1.36
C GLU A 77 -9.56 -6.13 0.15
N TYR A 78 -8.39 -6.58 0.58
CA TYR A 78 -8.03 -6.60 2.01
C TYR A 78 -8.04 -5.19 2.60
N CYS A 79 -7.46 -4.23 1.89
CA CYS A 79 -7.36 -2.84 2.33
C CYS A 79 -8.72 -2.13 2.38
N LYS A 80 -9.56 -2.39 1.39
CA LYS A 80 -10.79 -1.65 1.13
C LYS A 80 -11.74 -1.57 2.32
N VAL A 81 -11.89 -2.69 3.04
CA VAL A 81 -12.80 -2.76 4.20
C VAL A 81 -12.16 -2.23 5.48
N ARG A 82 -10.86 -1.91 5.44
CA ARG A 82 -10.09 -1.46 6.60
C ARG A 82 -9.65 0.00 6.51
N CYS A 83 -9.77 0.59 5.35
CA CYS A 83 -9.23 1.92 5.07
C CYS A 83 -10.26 3.02 5.37
N ALA A 84 -9.84 4.02 6.16
CA ALA A 84 -10.65 5.22 6.41
C ALA A 84 -10.32 6.31 5.41
N SER A 85 -9.06 6.41 4.97
CA SER A 85 -8.61 7.43 4.04
C SER A 85 -7.39 6.92 3.27
N ARG A 86 -7.31 7.32 2.01
CA ARG A 86 -6.20 6.97 1.14
C ARG A 86 -5.81 8.18 0.30
N VAL A 87 -4.50 8.43 0.17
CA VAL A 87 -3.95 9.46 -0.71
C VAL A 87 -2.77 8.89 -1.46
N ASP A 88 -2.53 9.38 -2.67
CA ASP A 88 -1.39 8.95 -3.49
C ASP A 88 -0.84 10.11 -4.32
N VAL A 89 0.43 9.98 -4.68
CA VAL A 89 1.13 10.87 -5.62
C VAL A 89 1.92 9.98 -6.57
N ASP A 90 1.68 10.13 -7.87
CA ASP A 90 2.40 9.43 -8.92
C ASP A 90 3.20 10.46 -9.72
N TYR A 91 4.50 10.24 -9.86
CA TYR A 91 5.38 11.21 -10.51
C TYR A 91 6.54 10.54 -11.23
N GLU A 92 7.17 11.28 -12.13
CA GLU A 92 8.39 10.86 -12.81
C GLU A 92 9.62 11.51 -12.16
N LEU A 93 10.68 10.74 -12.09
CA LEU A 93 11.99 11.24 -11.64
C LEU A 93 12.78 11.85 -12.81
#